data_6d22075e31bcc40db3518395a3f8ce6b
#
_entry.id   6d22075e31bcc40db3518395a3f8ce6b
#
_cell.length_a   1.000
_cell.length_b   1.000
_cell.length_c   1.000
_cell.angle_alpha   90.00
_cell.angle_beta   90.00
_cell.angle_gamma   90.00
#
_symmetry.space_group_name_H-M   'P 1'
#
loop_
_entity.id
_entity.type
_entity.pdbx_description
1 polymer ?
#
loop_
_entity_poly.entity_id
_entity_poly.type
_entity_poly.pdbx_seq_one_letter_code
_entity_poly.pdbx_strand_id
1 'polypeptide(L)'
;MSEEDVVEDLVDSDMSEVEEPSTEGEPVEQNQPEEIVDPLEEALQRADFAEKEIVYKEAEIQNLRKRFLSEKSEIIKYSSQGLARRIIPILADVERAVSSIEEGDESPVAQGLRMMHHKLLKELEEDGVKRIETKGQKFDPKCMEAITTIPASDAFPADQVVDELEAGYMYKDRVLQAARVVVASE
;
A
#
# COMPACT_ATOMS: atom_id res chain seq x y z
N MET A 1 25.91 28.71 -9.40
CA MET A 1 25.69 29.27 -8.06
C MET A 1 25.21 28.08 -7.26
N SER A 2 26.03 27.39 -6.90
CA SER A 2 26.91 26.70 -5.95
C SER A 2 26.19 26.49 -4.62
N GLU A 3 25.69 25.24 -4.43
CA GLU A 3 25.26 24.67 -3.16
C GLU A 3 26.50 24.03 -2.48
N GLU A 4 27.36 24.86 -1.94
CA GLU A 4 28.44 24.51 -1.01
C GLU A 4 28.55 25.70 -0.06
N ASP A 5 27.94 25.55 1.12
CA ASP A 5 28.24 26.34 2.32
C ASP A 5 27.12 26.04 3.35
N VAL A 6 27.30 25.03 4.18
CA VAL A 6 26.81 24.93 5.58
C VAL A 6 27.35 23.63 6.19
N VAL A 7 28.59 23.56 6.56
CA VAL A 7 29.09 22.71 7.67
C VAL A 7 30.44 23.27 8.17
N GLU A 8 30.43 24.38 8.84
CA GLU A 8 31.51 24.79 9.73
C GLU A 8 30.89 25.71 10.78
N ASP A 9 30.73 25.14 11.96
CA ASP A 9 30.83 25.84 13.25
C ASP A 9 30.24 24.90 14.34
N LEU A 10 31.15 24.34 15.10
CA LEU A 10 30.98 23.99 16.53
C LEU A 10 32.20 23.18 16.99
N VAL A 11 33.36 23.88 17.05
CA VAL A 11 34.44 23.51 17.93
C VAL A 11 34.97 24.81 18.52
N ASP A 12 34.68 25.12 19.73
CA ASP A 12 35.62 25.74 20.65
C ASP A 12 35.08 25.85 22.07
N SER A 13 36.04 25.78 23.01
CA SER A 13 35.99 26.11 24.44
C SER A 13 35.38 25.03 25.37
N ASP A 14 36.19 24.33 26.17
CA ASP A 14 36.76 24.93 27.34
C ASP A 14 37.98 24.14 27.87
N MET A 15 39.14 24.81 27.99
CA MET A 15 40.33 24.41 28.71
C MET A 15 40.38 25.15 30.03
N SER A 16 40.49 24.43 31.13
CA SER A 16 41.15 24.75 32.40
C SER A 16 40.65 23.79 33.48
N GLU A 17 41.38 23.13 34.28
CA GLU A 17 42.54 23.56 35.09
C GLU A 17 43.28 22.31 35.59
N VAL A 18 44.56 22.51 35.77
CA VAL A 18 45.58 21.59 36.30
C VAL A 18 45.50 21.52 37.82
N GLU A 19 45.57 20.31 38.39
CA GLU A 19 46.18 20.07 39.70
C GLU A 19 46.71 18.61 39.80
N GLU A 20 48.04 18.45 39.83
CA GLU A 20 48.78 17.36 40.48
C GLU A 20 49.28 17.86 41.86
N PRO A 21 49.83 17.02 42.76
CA PRO A 21 49.99 15.56 42.83
C PRO A 21 49.78 14.99 44.24
N SER A 22 49.67 13.69 44.40
CA SER A 22 50.26 12.99 45.55
C SER A 22 50.36 11.47 45.32
N THR A 23 51.56 11.02 45.44
CA THR A 23 52.11 9.68 45.61
C THR A 23 51.33 8.79 46.57
N GLU A 24 51.28 7.51 46.17
CA GLU A 24 51.61 6.28 46.91
C GLU A 24 50.63 5.14 46.58
N GLY A 25 51.15 4.01 46.21
CA GLY A 25 50.46 2.75 46.23
C GLY A 25 50.43 2.03 44.89
N GLU A 26 51.52 1.40 44.51
CA GLU A 26 51.51 0.34 43.50
C GLU A 26 50.56 -0.80 43.95
N PRO A 27 49.56 -1.16 43.18
CA PRO A 27 49.05 -2.51 43.23
C PRO A 27 49.69 -3.30 42.08
N VAL A 28 50.35 -4.36 42.50
CA VAL A 28 50.86 -5.44 41.69
C VAL A 28 49.94 -5.75 40.53
N GLU A 29 50.41 -5.46 39.33
CA GLU A 29 49.85 -5.93 38.07
C GLU A 29 49.80 -7.46 38.14
N GLN A 30 48.61 -7.99 38.40
CA GLN A 30 48.34 -9.39 38.16
C GLN A 30 48.38 -9.57 36.65
N ASN A 31 49.55 -10.04 36.22
CA ASN A 31 49.82 -10.56 34.90
C ASN A 31 48.84 -11.72 34.68
N GLN A 32 47.68 -11.40 34.12
CA GLN A 32 46.81 -12.46 33.53
C GLN A 32 47.65 -13.03 32.40
N PRO A 33 47.80 -14.35 32.31
CA PRO A 33 48.48 -14.93 31.17
C PRO A 33 47.72 -14.53 29.92
N GLU A 34 48.28 -13.69 29.08
CA GLU A 34 47.85 -13.51 27.71
C GLU A 34 47.87 -14.92 27.11
N GLU A 35 46.65 -15.52 26.89
CA GLU A 35 46.52 -16.69 26.08
C GLU A 35 47.14 -16.35 24.73
N ILE A 36 48.33 -16.89 24.47
CA ILE A 36 48.97 -16.79 23.16
C ILE A 36 48.15 -17.67 22.24
N VAL A 37 47.06 -17.10 21.71
CA VAL A 37 46.24 -17.74 20.68
C VAL A 37 47.11 -17.88 19.45
N ASP A 38 47.30 -19.09 18.99
CA ASP A 38 48.07 -19.36 17.77
C ASP A 38 47.49 -18.54 16.62
N PRO A 39 48.27 -17.67 15.95
CA PRO A 39 47.78 -16.83 14.83
C PRO A 39 47.07 -17.65 13.74
N LEU A 40 47.44 -18.94 13.60
CA LEU A 40 46.80 -19.87 12.67
C LEU A 40 45.37 -20.23 13.13
N GLU A 41 45.18 -20.48 14.42
CA GLU A 41 43.88 -20.82 14.98
C GLU A 41 42.89 -19.65 14.93
N GLU A 42 43.38 -18.45 15.19
CA GLU A 42 42.60 -17.21 15.02
C GLU A 42 42.22 -16.97 13.57
N ALA A 43 43.11 -17.22 12.62
CA ALA A 43 42.82 -17.11 11.19
C ALA A 43 41.75 -18.14 10.73
N LEU A 44 41.82 -19.38 11.22
CA LEU A 44 40.86 -20.43 10.95
C LEU A 44 39.48 -20.08 11.52
N GLN A 45 39.41 -19.57 12.75
CA GLN A 45 38.14 -19.14 13.35
C GLN A 45 37.49 -18.00 12.57
N ARG A 46 38.28 -17.02 12.09
CA ARG A 46 37.79 -15.93 11.22
C ARG A 46 37.30 -16.46 9.88
N ALA A 47 37.98 -17.43 9.28
CA ALA A 47 37.55 -18.06 8.04
C ALA A 47 36.22 -18.80 8.21
N ASP A 48 36.10 -19.62 9.23
CA ASP A 48 34.85 -20.34 9.56
C ASP A 48 33.68 -19.39 9.84
N PHE A 49 33.93 -18.30 10.54
CA PHE A 49 32.94 -17.27 10.78
C PHE A 49 32.50 -16.61 9.49
N ALA A 50 33.45 -16.21 8.64
CA ALA A 50 33.19 -15.59 7.36
C ALA A 50 32.39 -16.53 6.42
N GLU A 51 32.73 -17.82 6.37
CA GLU A 51 31.99 -18.82 5.58
C GLU A 51 30.53 -18.94 6.05
N LYS A 52 30.30 -18.99 7.35
CA LYS A 52 28.93 -19.02 7.93
C LYS A 52 28.17 -17.74 7.61
N GLU A 53 28.83 -16.60 7.68
CA GLU A 53 28.23 -15.30 7.34
C GLU A 53 27.84 -15.23 5.86
N ILE A 54 28.69 -15.75 4.96
CA ILE A 54 28.38 -15.83 3.53
C ILE A 54 27.11 -16.63 3.29
N VAL A 55 27.00 -17.83 3.86
CA VAL A 55 25.81 -18.69 3.72
C VAL A 55 24.56 -17.99 4.25
N TYR A 56 24.66 -17.31 5.39
CA TYR A 56 23.56 -16.55 5.94
C TYR A 56 23.14 -15.40 5.00
N LYS A 57 24.13 -14.64 4.48
CA LYS A 57 23.88 -13.55 3.54
C LYS A 57 23.29 -14.03 2.22
N GLU A 58 23.71 -15.18 1.72
CA GLU A 58 23.11 -15.78 0.53
C GLU A 58 21.63 -16.13 0.74
N ALA A 59 21.29 -16.70 1.90
CA ALA A 59 19.90 -17.00 2.23
C ALA A 59 19.06 -15.70 2.35
N GLU A 60 19.62 -14.66 2.97
CA GLU A 60 18.99 -13.34 3.07
C GLU A 60 18.73 -12.74 1.68
N ILE A 61 19.71 -12.78 0.79
CA ILE A 61 19.57 -12.31 -0.60
C ILE A 61 18.49 -13.08 -1.35
N GLN A 62 18.42 -14.40 -1.19
CA GLN A 62 17.37 -15.22 -1.83
C GLN A 62 15.98 -14.83 -1.33
N ASN A 63 15.81 -14.64 -0.02
CA ASN A 63 14.56 -14.19 0.57
C ASN A 63 14.16 -12.80 0.07
N LEU A 64 15.13 -11.87 0.02
CA LEU A 64 14.92 -10.53 -0.49
C LEU A 64 14.51 -10.54 -1.97
N ARG A 65 15.16 -11.35 -2.80
CA ARG A 65 14.79 -11.53 -4.22
C ARG A 65 13.37 -12.06 -4.37
N LYS A 66 13.00 -13.07 -3.59
CA LYS A 66 11.64 -13.63 -3.63
C LYS A 66 10.59 -12.58 -3.24
N ARG A 67 10.83 -11.84 -2.18
CA ARG A 67 9.97 -10.74 -1.73
C ARG A 67 9.86 -9.65 -2.80
N PHE A 68 10.98 -9.21 -3.37
CA PHE A 68 11.02 -8.20 -4.42
C PHE A 68 10.24 -8.61 -5.67
N LEU A 69 10.32 -9.88 -6.09
CA LEU A 69 9.55 -10.39 -7.21
C LEU A 69 8.04 -10.37 -6.93
N SER A 70 7.63 -10.70 -5.69
CA SER A 70 6.24 -10.63 -5.27
C SER A 70 5.73 -9.18 -5.27
N GLU A 71 6.46 -8.26 -4.67
CA GLU A 71 6.13 -6.83 -4.63
C GLU A 71 6.06 -6.24 -6.04
N LYS A 72 7.01 -6.58 -6.91
CA LYS A 72 6.99 -6.16 -8.32
C LYS A 72 5.75 -6.66 -9.05
N SER A 73 5.37 -7.92 -8.84
CA SER A 73 4.15 -8.49 -9.43
C SER A 73 2.90 -7.74 -8.95
N GLU A 74 2.82 -7.41 -7.66
CA GLU A 74 1.71 -6.62 -7.11
C GLU A 74 1.67 -5.20 -7.69
N ILE A 75 2.81 -4.52 -7.78
CA ILE A 75 2.88 -3.19 -8.37
C ILE A 75 2.37 -3.21 -9.82
N ILE A 76 2.80 -4.18 -10.62
CA ILE A 76 2.33 -4.34 -12.01
C ILE A 76 0.84 -4.65 -12.03
N LYS A 77 0.37 -5.56 -11.16
CA LYS A 77 -1.05 -5.96 -11.08
C LYS A 77 -1.98 -4.79 -10.80
N TYR A 78 -1.56 -3.83 -9.95
CA TYR A 78 -2.41 -2.71 -9.52
C TYR A 78 -1.97 -1.35 -10.06
N SER A 79 -1.12 -1.31 -11.07
CA SER A 79 -0.56 -0.06 -11.63
C SER A 79 -1.63 0.92 -12.13
N SER A 80 -2.70 0.42 -12.75
CA SER A 80 -3.79 1.25 -13.30
C SER A 80 -4.84 1.65 -12.25
N GLN A 81 -4.78 1.10 -11.03
CA GLN A 81 -5.80 1.35 -9.99
C GLN A 81 -6.01 2.84 -9.72
N GLY A 82 -4.93 3.62 -9.66
CA GLY A 82 -4.99 5.06 -9.41
C GLY A 82 -5.64 5.85 -10.55
N LEU A 83 -5.48 5.41 -11.79
CA LEU A 83 -6.13 5.99 -12.95
C LEU A 83 -7.61 5.60 -12.98
N ALA A 84 -7.92 4.32 -12.80
CA ALA A 84 -9.29 3.81 -12.74
C ALA A 84 -10.13 4.59 -11.72
N ARG A 85 -9.61 4.81 -10.50
CA ARG A 85 -10.29 5.58 -9.46
C ARG A 85 -10.66 7.00 -9.89
N ARG A 86 -9.83 7.64 -10.74
CA ARG A 86 -10.10 9.00 -11.25
C ARG A 86 -11.07 9.01 -12.42
N ILE A 87 -11.21 7.90 -13.15
CA ILE A 87 -12.13 7.81 -14.28
C ILE A 87 -13.56 7.46 -13.82
N ILE A 88 -13.74 6.74 -12.70
CA ILE A 88 -15.06 6.36 -12.18
C ILE A 88 -16.02 7.56 -12.03
N PRO A 89 -15.64 8.72 -11.45
CA PRO A 89 -16.55 9.87 -11.38
C PRO A 89 -16.97 10.38 -12.76
N ILE A 90 -16.08 10.33 -13.75
CA ILE A 90 -16.39 10.71 -15.13
C ILE A 90 -17.39 9.75 -15.75
N LEU A 91 -17.22 8.45 -15.49
CA LEU A 91 -18.19 7.43 -15.91
C LEU A 91 -19.58 7.71 -15.31
N ALA A 92 -19.65 8.02 -14.01
CA ALA A 92 -20.91 8.35 -13.34
C ALA A 92 -21.60 9.59 -13.95
N ASP A 93 -20.82 10.60 -14.35
CA ASP A 93 -21.36 11.77 -15.05
C ASP A 93 -21.89 11.41 -16.44
N VAL A 94 -21.20 10.54 -17.18
CA VAL A 94 -21.68 10.02 -18.47
C VAL A 94 -22.93 9.16 -18.30
N GLU A 95 -22.99 8.29 -17.29
CA GLU A 95 -24.20 7.49 -16.96
C GLU A 95 -25.40 8.41 -16.66
N ARG A 96 -25.18 9.47 -15.87
CA ARG A 96 -26.21 10.47 -15.57
C ARG A 96 -26.69 11.19 -16.83
N ALA A 97 -25.77 11.56 -17.72
CA ALA A 97 -26.11 12.18 -18.98
C ALA A 97 -26.89 11.22 -19.90
N VAL A 98 -26.52 9.94 -19.96
CA VAL A 98 -27.25 8.92 -20.72
C VAL A 98 -28.64 8.68 -20.14
N SER A 99 -28.79 8.66 -18.81
CA SER A 99 -30.09 8.47 -18.15
C SER A 99 -31.03 9.66 -18.28
N SER A 100 -30.51 10.86 -18.60
CA SER A 100 -31.31 12.05 -18.88
C SER A 100 -31.84 12.12 -20.33
N ILE A 101 -31.40 11.23 -21.21
CA ILE A 101 -31.88 11.13 -22.58
C ILE A 101 -33.25 10.44 -22.59
N GLU A 102 -34.21 11.01 -23.30
CA GLU A 102 -35.55 10.40 -23.46
C GLU A 102 -35.46 9.03 -24.12
N GLU A 103 -36.34 8.10 -23.67
CA GLU A 103 -36.45 6.77 -24.29
C GLU A 103 -36.87 6.93 -25.76
N GLY A 104 -36.04 6.39 -26.68
CA GLY A 104 -36.32 6.48 -28.11
C GLY A 104 -35.68 7.70 -28.82
N ASP A 105 -34.94 8.55 -28.11
CA ASP A 105 -34.16 9.59 -28.80
C ASP A 105 -32.99 8.95 -29.59
N GLU A 106 -33.11 9.04 -30.92
CA GLU A 106 -32.12 8.56 -31.90
C GLU A 106 -31.26 9.70 -32.45
N SER A 107 -31.24 10.83 -31.77
CA SER A 107 -30.37 11.94 -32.21
C SER A 107 -28.91 11.52 -32.28
N PRO A 108 -28.12 12.10 -33.20
CA PRO A 108 -26.68 11.77 -33.29
C PRO A 108 -25.91 12.01 -31.98
N VAL A 109 -26.36 12.98 -31.16
CA VAL A 109 -25.79 13.29 -29.86
C VAL A 109 -26.08 12.17 -28.84
N ALA A 110 -27.36 11.73 -28.77
CA ALA A 110 -27.79 10.65 -27.88
C ALA A 110 -27.05 9.32 -28.22
N GLN A 111 -26.97 9.00 -29.51
CA GLN A 111 -26.22 7.83 -29.97
C GLN A 111 -24.73 7.94 -29.62
N GLY A 112 -24.11 9.08 -29.87
CA GLY A 112 -22.71 9.34 -29.56
C GLY A 112 -22.42 9.17 -28.04
N LEU A 113 -23.31 9.67 -27.18
CA LEU A 113 -23.17 9.55 -25.72
C LEU A 113 -23.30 8.11 -25.24
N ARG A 114 -24.29 7.36 -25.76
CA ARG A 114 -24.42 5.92 -25.47
C ARG A 114 -23.20 5.11 -25.91
N MET A 115 -22.66 5.41 -27.11
CA MET A 115 -21.44 4.79 -27.61
C MET A 115 -20.23 5.11 -26.73
N MET A 116 -20.09 6.34 -26.27
CA MET A 116 -19.00 6.76 -25.39
C MET A 116 -19.09 6.05 -24.03
N HIS A 117 -20.29 5.97 -23.45
CA HIS A 117 -20.54 5.23 -22.22
C HIS A 117 -20.14 3.76 -22.36
N HIS A 118 -20.63 3.09 -23.42
CA HIS A 118 -20.30 1.69 -23.66
C HIS A 118 -18.80 1.44 -23.83
N LYS A 119 -18.09 2.33 -24.58
CA LYS A 119 -16.66 2.21 -24.76
C LYS A 119 -15.91 2.41 -23.45
N LEU A 120 -16.27 3.39 -22.63
CA LEU A 120 -15.65 3.61 -21.33
C LEU A 120 -15.80 2.41 -20.40
N LEU A 121 -17.02 1.86 -20.32
CA LEU A 121 -17.25 0.63 -19.53
C LEU A 121 -16.37 -0.52 -20.02
N LYS A 122 -16.36 -0.76 -21.33
CA LYS A 122 -15.60 -1.86 -21.93
C LYS A 122 -14.10 -1.74 -21.63
N GLU A 123 -13.50 -0.55 -21.82
CA GLU A 123 -12.08 -0.34 -21.55
C GLU A 123 -11.75 -0.53 -20.05
N LEU A 124 -12.64 -0.10 -19.16
CA LEU A 124 -12.47 -0.31 -17.72
C LEU A 124 -12.59 -1.79 -17.34
N GLU A 125 -13.54 -2.51 -17.93
CA GLU A 125 -13.70 -3.96 -17.73
C GLU A 125 -12.49 -4.76 -18.22
N GLU A 126 -11.92 -4.41 -19.39
CA GLU A 126 -10.71 -5.03 -19.94
C GLU A 126 -9.48 -4.79 -19.03
N ASP A 127 -9.37 -3.64 -18.37
CA ASP A 127 -8.31 -3.36 -17.39
C ASP A 127 -8.55 -4.10 -16.04
N GLY A 128 -9.77 -4.58 -15.80
CA GLY A 128 -10.15 -5.36 -14.62
C GLY A 128 -10.99 -4.60 -13.59
N VAL A 129 -11.61 -3.49 -13.99
CA VAL A 129 -12.66 -2.84 -13.20
C VAL A 129 -13.97 -3.60 -13.38
N LYS A 130 -14.67 -3.87 -12.28
CA LYS A 130 -15.99 -4.53 -12.29
C LYS A 130 -16.95 -3.74 -11.43
N ARG A 131 -18.17 -3.56 -11.93
CA ARG A 131 -19.27 -3.01 -11.12
C ARG A 131 -19.66 -4.01 -10.05
N ILE A 132 -19.97 -3.50 -8.85
CA ILE A 132 -20.49 -4.30 -7.75
C ILE A 132 -22.00 -4.44 -7.96
N GLU A 133 -22.48 -5.67 -8.03
CA GLU A 133 -23.92 -5.95 -8.06
C GLU A 133 -24.47 -5.80 -6.64
N THR A 134 -25.41 -4.89 -6.47
CA THR A 134 -25.92 -4.50 -5.15
C THR A 134 -27.39 -4.81 -4.96
N LYS A 135 -28.23 -4.50 -5.95
CA LYS A 135 -29.70 -4.62 -5.84
C LYS A 135 -30.15 -6.05 -5.55
N GLY A 136 -30.92 -6.22 -4.49
CA GLY A 136 -31.42 -7.52 -4.07
C GLY A 136 -30.37 -8.44 -3.43
N GLN A 137 -29.13 -8.01 -3.31
CA GLN A 137 -28.07 -8.77 -2.64
C GLN A 137 -28.07 -8.49 -1.13
N LYS A 138 -27.45 -9.39 -0.38
CA LYS A 138 -27.19 -9.15 1.04
C LYS A 138 -26.14 -8.07 1.19
N PHE A 139 -26.32 -7.17 2.14
CA PHE A 139 -25.38 -6.11 2.43
C PHE A 139 -24.00 -6.66 2.86
N ASP A 140 -22.95 -6.25 2.18
CA ASP A 140 -21.55 -6.58 2.52
C ASP A 140 -20.77 -5.30 2.84
N PRO A 141 -20.40 -5.09 4.13
CA PRO A 141 -19.65 -3.92 4.57
C PRO A 141 -18.26 -3.76 3.92
N LYS A 142 -17.74 -4.81 3.28
CA LYS A 142 -16.44 -4.76 2.62
C LYS A 142 -16.46 -3.97 1.33
N CYS A 143 -17.59 -3.95 0.63
CA CYS A 143 -17.72 -3.33 -0.67
C CYS A 143 -18.93 -2.39 -0.80
N MET A 144 -19.78 -2.31 0.22
CA MET A 144 -20.98 -1.48 0.24
C MET A 144 -20.99 -0.57 1.48
N GLU A 145 -21.57 0.62 1.32
CA GLU A 145 -21.79 1.62 2.37
C GLU A 145 -23.29 1.90 2.48
N ALA A 146 -23.90 1.57 3.61
CA ALA A 146 -25.31 1.87 3.87
C ALA A 146 -25.44 3.36 4.26
N ILE A 147 -26.11 4.13 3.41
CA ILE A 147 -26.36 5.56 3.65
C ILE A 147 -27.68 5.77 4.38
N THR A 148 -28.67 4.95 4.07
CA THR A 148 -30.02 5.04 4.65
C THR A 148 -30.56 3.63 4.87
N THR A 149 -31.34 3.48 5.93
CA THR A 149 -32.08 2.26 6.20
C THR A 149 -33.58 2.51 6.08
N ILE A 150 -34.28 1.50 5.60
CA ILE A 150 -35.75 1.47 5.57
C ILE A 150 -36.26 0.24 6.33
N PRO A 151 -37.49 0.25 6.88
CA PRO A 151 -38.04 -0.92 7.55
C PRO A 151 -38.11 -2.12 6.61
N ALA A 152 -37.73 -3.30 7.14
CA ALA A 152 -37.85 -4.54 6.39
C ALA A 152 -39.33 -4.81 5.99
N SER A 153 -39.54 -5.42 4.84
CA SER A 153 -40.83 -5.81 4.30
C SER A 153 -40.79 -7.21 3.71
N ASP A 154 -41.94 -7.77 3.38
CA ASP A 154 -42.03 -9.11 2.74
C ASP A 154 -41.25 -9.16 1.40
N ALA A 155 -41.12 -8.01 0.73
CA ALA A 155 -40.35 -7.89 -0.52
C ALA A 155 -38.84 -7.74 -0.31
N PHE A 156 -38.42 -7.18 0.82
CA PHE A 156 -37.04 -6.91 1.17
C PHE A 156 -36.78 -7.32 2.63
N PRO A 157 -36.26 -8.53 2.87
CA PRO A 157 -35.89 -8.97 4.21
C PRO A 157 -34.78 -8.12 4.80
N ALA A 158 -34.64 -8.18 6.11
CA ALA A 158 -33.58 -7.47 6.82
C ALA A 158 -32.19 -7.81 6.26
N ASP A 159 -31.28 -6.83 6.28
CA ASP A 159 -29.92 -6.89 5.72
C ASP A 159 -29.85 -6.99 4.18
N GLN A 160 -30.95 -6.79 3.47
CA GLN A 160 -30.93 -6.79 2.01
C GLN A 160 -30.84 -5.37 1.45
N VAL A 161 -30.08 -5.22 0.35
CA VAL A 161 -29.99 -3.97 -0.39
C VAL A 161 -31.28 -3.76 -1.20
N VAL A 162 -31.95 -2.67 -0.91
CA VAL A 162 -33.21 -2.29 -1.56
C VAL A 162 -32.93 -1.47 -2.82
N ASP A 163 -32.07 -0.48 -2.71
CA ASP A 163 -31.71 0.40 -3.83
C ASP A 163 -30.24 0.83 -3.79
N GLU A 164 -29.72 1.19 -4.95
CA GLU A 164 -28.37 1.71 -5.14
C GLU A 164 -28.43 3.19 -5.45
N LEU A 165 -27.85 4.01 -4.57
CA LEU A 165 -27.77 5.46 -4.76
C LEU A 165 -26.57 5.85 -5.61
N GLU A 166 -25.47 5.11 -5.46
CA GLU A 166 -24.22 5.34 -6.19
C GLU A 166 -23.55 3.99 -6.46
N ALA A 167 -23.17 3.76 -7.71
CA ALA A 167 -22.55 2.51 -8.13
C ALA A 167 -21.20 2.29 -7.48
N GLY A 168 -20.97 1.06 -7.02
CA GLY A 168 -19.67 0.62 -6.53
C GLY A 168 -18.85 -0.06 -7.60
N TYR A 169 -17.54 0.02 -7.45
CA TYR A 169 -16.59 -0.58 -8.39
C TYR A 169 -15.45 -1.27 -7.69
N MET A 170 -15.05 -2.42 -8.20
CA MET A 170 -13.86 -3.16 -7.79
C MET A 170 -12.83 -3.12 -8.91
N TYR A 171 -11.55 -3.09 -8.54
CA TYR A 171 -10.43 -3.32 -9.43
C TYR A 171 -9.76 -4.64 -9.07
N LYS A 172 -9.97 -5.65 -9.92
CA LYS A 172 -9.56 -7.02 -9.64
C LYS A 172 -10.16 -7.51 -8.30
N ASP A 173 -9.35 -7.55 -7.24
CA ASP A 173 -9.73 -7.98 -5.89
C ASP A 173 -9.76 -6.84 -4.85
N ARG A 174 -9.59 -5.58 -5.27
CA ARG A 174 -9.62 -4.40 -4.40
C ARG A 174 -10.81 -3.50 -4.70
N VAL A 175 -11.45 -2.99 -3.67
CA VAL A 175 -12.51 -1.99 -3.82
C VAL A 175 -11.90 -0.66 -4.25
N LEU A 176 -12.38 -0.11 -5.37
CA LEU A 176 -12.06 1.25 -5.83
C LEU A 176 -12.96 2.28 -5.19
N GLN A 177 -14.26 1.99 -5.22
CA GLN A 177 -15.33 2.80 -4.67
C GLN A 177 -16.39 1.86 -4.11
N ALA A 178 -16.75 2.05 -2.85
CA ALA A 178 -17.85 1.30 -2.26
C ALA A 178 -19.16 1.74 -2.89
N ALA A 179 -20.07 0.79 -3.08
CA ALA A 179 -21.43 1.11 -3.53
C ALA A 179 -22.21 1.77 -2.38
N ARG A 180 -22.86 2.89 -2.65
CA ARG A 180 -23.71 3.56 -1.66
C ARG A 180 -25.14 3.10 -1.83
N VAL A 181 -25.66 2.45 -0.80
CA VAL A 181 -26.89 1.70 -0.89
C VAL A 181 -27.89 2.07 0.21
N VAL A 182 -29.15 1.73 -0.06
CA VAL A 182 -30.25 1.73 0.92
C VAL A 182 -30.47 0.28 1.34
N VAL A 183 -30.48 0.02 2.64
CA VAL A 183 -30.60 -1.33 3.21
C VAL A 183 -31.89 -1.46 4.00
N ALA A 184 -32.55 -2.62 3.89
CA ALA A 184 -33.67 -2.96 4.76
C ALA A 184 -33.13 -3.32 6.15
N SER A 185 -33.61 -2.68 7.20
CA SER A 185 -33.27 -3.00 8.59
C SER A 185 -34.54 -3.34 9.38
N GLU A 186 -34.35 -4.09 10.48
CA GLU A 186 -35.43 -4.38 11.40
C GLU A 186 -36.09 -3.12 11.94
#